data_e16c3d356b85e11f5f9eea99ffd11d9f
#
_entry.id   e16c3d356b85e11f5f9eea99ffd11d9f
#
_cell.length_a   1.000
_cell.length_b   1.000
_cell.length_c   1.000
_cell.angle_alpha   90.00
_cell.angle_beta   90.00
_cell.angle_gamma   90.00
#
_symmetry.space_group_name_H-M   'P 1'
#
loop_
_entity.id
_entity.type
_entity.pdbx_description
1 polymer ?
#
loop_
_entity_poly.entity_id
_entity_poly.type
_entity_poly.pdbx_seq_one_letter_code
_entity_poly.pdbx_strand_id
1 'polypeptide(L)'
;MKNIVIFGAPGAGKGTQSDKMIEKYGFGHISTGDVLRNEIKNGTALGKTAKGYIDNGQLIPDELMVDILAHVYDSFGSDHKGVIFDGFPRTTPQAEALKKMLQERGHKIAAMIELSVPEEELMARLINRGKESGRSDDNEETVKKRLNVYHTQTAPLIDWYKKEGVHHHVEGLGTVDDIFARIVNEIDQLSE
;
A
#
# COMPACT_ATOMS: atom_id res chain seq x y z
N MET A 1 -5.60 -19.13 -1.47
CA MET A 1 -5.40 -17.75 -2.00
C MET A 1 -4.85 -16.86 -0.90
N LYS A 2 -3.76 -16.15 -1.18
CA LYS A 2 -3.06 -15.32 -0.18
C LYS A 2 -3.18 -13.83 -0.52
N ASN A 3 -4.20 -13.16 -0.01
CA ASN A 3 -4.31 -11.70 -0.14
C ASN A 3 -3.47 -11.04 0.94
N ILE A 4 -2.61 -10.11 0.55
CA ILE A 4 -1.62 -9.48 1.42
C ILE A 4 -1.76 -7.97 1.35
N VAL A 5 -1.82 -7.33 2.50
CA VAL A 5 -1.66 -5.88 2.61
C VAL A 5 -0.18 -5.60 2.85
N ILE A 6 0.45 -4.84 1.99
CA ILE A 6 1.78 -4.28 2.26
C ILE A 6 1.61 -2.89 2.85
N PHE A 7 2.19 -2.68 4.01
CA PHE A 7 1.96 -1.52 4.85
C PHE A 7 3.27 -0.86 5.26
N GLY A 8 3.25 0.43 5.40
CA GLY A 8 4.40 1.21 5.81
C GLY A 8 4.25 2.66 5.44
N ALA A 9 5.06 3.51 6.05
CA ALA A 9 5.08 4.93 5.75
C ALA A 9 5.47 5.21 4.29
N PRO A 10 5.12 6.38 3.75
CA PRO A 10 5.66 6.81 2.47
C PRO A 10 7.19 6.69 2.44
N GLY A 11 7.73 6.10 1.40
CA GLY A 11 9.18 5.88 1.26
C GLY A 11 9.73 4.60 1.89
N ALA A 12 8.88 3.76 2.49
CA ALA A 12 9.30 2.51 3.13
C ALA A 12 9.75 1.40 2.15
N GLY A 13 9.50 1.58 0.85
CA GLY A 13 9.88 0.59 -0.17
C GLY A 13 8.78 -0.39 -0.56
N LYS A 14 7.53 -0.08 -0.27
CA LYS A 14 6.37 -0.94 -0.56
C LYS A 14 6.29 -1.37 -2.03
N GLY A 15 6.41 -0.42 -2.95
CA GLY A 15 6.33 -0.70 -4.40
C GLY A 15 7.41 -1.65 -4.88
N THR A 16 8.65 -1.41 -4.46
CA THR A 16 9.80 -2.26 -4.82
C THR A 16 9.62 -3.69 -4.31
N GLN A 17 9.18 -3.85 -3.07
CA GLN A 17 8.95 -5.17 -2.50
C GLN A 17 7.75 -5.87 -3.13
N SER A 18 6.70 -5.12 -3.45
CA SER A 18 5.53 -5.65 -4.17
C SER A 18 5.93 -6.24 -5.52
N ASP A 19 6.77 -5.55 -6.30
CA ASP A 19 7.24 -6.03 -7.59
C ASP A 19 7.96 -7.38 -7.47
N LYS A 20 8.81 -7.52 -6.45
CA LYS A 20 9.51 -8.79 -6.17
C LYS A 20 8.56 -9.90 -5.75
N MET A 21 7.53 -9.58 -4.97
CA MET A 21 6.51 -10.55 -4.56
C MET A 21 5.68 -11.03 -5.75
N ILE A 22 5.33 -10.13 -6.67
CA ILE A 22 4.61 -10.47 -7.90
C ILE A 22 5.45 -11.43 -8.73
N GLU A 23 6.72 -11.13 -8.93
CA GLU A 23 7.65 -11.96 -9.71
C GLU A 23 7.78 -13.38 -9.12
N LYS A 24 7.91 -13.47 -7.79
CA LYS A 24 8.12 -14.75 -7.11
C LYS A 24 6.85 -15.59 -7.00
N TYR A 25 5.73 -14.98 -6.61
CA TYR A 25 4.50 -15.69 -6.24
C TYR A 25 3.39 -15.64 -7.29
N GLY A 26 3.49 -14.76 -8.27
CA GLY A 26 2.45 -14.57 -9.27
C GLY A 26 1.19 -13.89 -8.73
N PHE A 27 1.33 -13.04 -7.71
CA PHE A 27 0.22 -12.28 -7.14
C PHE A 27 -0.25 -11.16 -8.08
N GLY A 28 -1.54 -10.84 -8.03
CA GLY A 28 -2.04 -9.58 -8.58
C GLY A 28 -1.59 -8.41 -7.71
N HIS A 29 -1.55 -7.20 -8.26
CA HIS A 29 -1.11 -6.01 -7.55
C HIS A 29 -2.14 -4.89 -7.71
N ILE A 30 -2.59 -4.35 -6.61
CA ILE A 30 -3.44 -3.15 -6.59
C ILE A 30 -2.67 -2.06 -5.88
N SER A 31 -2.16 -1.10 -6.66
CA SER A 31 -1.56 0.13 -6.17
C SER A 31 -2.49 1.28 -6.50
N THR A 32 -3.27 1.71 -5.51
CA THR A 32 -4.23 2.81 -5.68
C THR A 32 -3.53 4.11 -6.04
N GLY A 33 -2.36 4.35 -5.48
CA GLY A 33 -1.55 5.52 -5.82
C GLY A 33 -1.12 5.55 -7.29
N ASP A 34 -0.71 4.41 -7.85
CA ASP A 34 -0.30 4.32 -9.25
C ASP A 34 -1.48 4.48 -10.20
N VAL A 35 -2.63 3.87 -9.88
CA VAL A 35 -3.86 4.07 -10.66
C VAL A 35 -4.23 5.55 -10.72
N LEU A 36 -4.21 6.24 -9.58
CA LEU A 36 -4.53 7.66 -9.50
C LEU A 36 -3.50 8.53 -10.23
N ARG A 37 -2.22 8.23 -10.12
CA ARG A 37 -1.18 8.96 -10.87
C ARG A 37 -1.35 8.81 -12.38
N ASN A 38 -1.75 7.64 -12.86
CA ASN A 38 -2.05 7.41 -14.27
C ASN A 38 -3.27 8.24 -14.73
N GLU A 39 -4.32 8.32 -13.92
CA GLU A 39 -5.48 9.14 -14.20
C GLU A 39 -5.11 10.64 -14.25
N ILE A 40 -4.23 11.10 -13.36
CA ILE A 40 -3.70 12.47 -13.37
C ILE A 40 -2.91 12.73 -14.67
N LYS A 41 -2.05 11.82 -15.07
CA LYS A 41 -1.24 11.93 -16.28
C LYS A 41 -2.13 12.02 -17.54
N ASN A 42 -3.23 11.28 -17.55
CA ASN A 42 -4.18 11.26 -18.66
C ASN A 42 -5.18 12.43 -18.63
N GLY A 43 -5.16 13.25 -17.58
CA GLY A 43 -6.00 14.44 -17.47
C GLY A 43 -7.50 14.16 -17.33
N THR A 44 -7.88 13.01 -16.81
CA THR A 44 -9.28 12.65 -16.58
C THR A 44 -9.90 13.49 -15.46
N ALA A 45 -11.24 13.52 -15.36
CA ALA A 45 -11.93 14.20 -14.27
C ALA A 45 -11.53 13.62 -12.90
N LEU A 46 -11.44 12.30 -12.80
CA LEU A 46 -10.95 11.60 -11.61
C LEU A 46 -9.51 12.03 -11.28
N GLY A 47 -8.64 12.10 -12.28
CA GLY A 47 -7.25 12.54 -12.13
C GLY A 47 -7.11 13.95 -11.61
N LYS A 48 -7.91 14.88 -12.10
CA LYS A 48 -7.92 16.28 -11.63
C LYS A 48 -8.35 16.40 -10.17
N THR A 49 -9.37 15.66 -9.76
CA THR A 49 -9.81 15.61 -8.36
C THR A 49 -8.74 14.99 -7.47
N ALA A 50 -8.19 13.86 -7.88
CA ALA A 50 -7.15 13.14 -7.12
C ALA A 50 -5.88 13.97 -6.97
N LYS A 51 -5.50 14.73 -7.99
CA LYS A 51 -4.30 15.58 -7.96
C LYS A 51 -4.32 16.58 -6.80
N GLY A 52 -5.46 17.19 -6.52
CA GLY A 52 -5.60 18.13 -5.41
C GLY A 52 -5.27 17.48 -4.07
N TYR A 53 -5.73 16.26 -3.84
CA TYR A 53 -5.43 15.52 -2.60
C TYR A 53 -3.97 15.08 -2.54
N ILE A 54 -3.43 14.52 -3.62
CA ILE A 54 -2.06 14.00 -3.67
C ILE A 54 -1.03 15.11 -3.48
N ASP A 55 -1.17 16.23 -4.18
CA ASP A 55 -0.24 17.37 -4.11
C ASP A 55 -0.19 17.98 -2.71
N ASN A 56 -1.28 17.88 -1.96
CA ASN A 56 -1.36 18.34 -0.57
C ASN A 56 -1.00 17.28 0.47
N GLY A 57 -0.68 16.06 0.04
CA GLY A 57 -0.37 14.94 0.94
C GLY A 57 -1.59 14.40 1.69
N GLN A 58 -2.80 14.70 1.22
CA GLN A 58 -4.06 14.29 1.81
C GLN A 58 -4.54 12.94 1.25
N LEU A 59 -5.37 12.24 2.03
CA LEU A 59 -6.00 10.99 1.60
C LEU A 59 -7.16 11.26 0.63
N ILE A 60 -7.32 10.35 -0.33
CA ILE A 60 -8.48 10.34 -1.24
C ILE A 60 -9.72 9.90 -0.46
N PRO A 61 -10.93 10.43 -0.75
CA PRO A 61 -12.17 10.00 -0.09
C PRO A 61 -12.41 8.48 -0.20
N ASP A 62 -12.89 7.88 0.88
CA ASP A 62 -13.07 6.43 1.01
C ASP A 62 -13.97 5.83 -0.08
N GLU A 63 -15.09 6.47 -0.38
CA GLU A 63 -16.04 6.00 -1.38
C GLU A 63 -15.40 5.79 -2.75
N LEU A 64 -14.57 6.76 -3.16
CA LEU A 64 -13.85 6.70 -4.41
C LEU A 64 -12.82 5.57 -4.43
N MET A 65 -12.11 5.38 -3.32
CA MET A 65 -11.10 4.34 -3.19
C MET A 65 -11.71 2.94 -3.20
N VAL A 66 -12.82 2.74 -2.50
CA VAL A 66 -13.50 1.44 -2.43
C VAL A 66 -14.02 1.01 -3.80
N ASP A 67 -14.61 1.93 -4.56
CA ASP A 67 -15.11 1.63 -5.90
C ASP A 67 -13.97 1.21 -6.84
N ILE A 68 -12.86 1.93 -6.82
CA ILE A 68 -11.67 1.59 -7.61
C ILE A 68 -11.13 0.22 -7.19
N LEU A 69 -11.02 -0.01 -5.90
CA LEU A 69 -10.48 -1.24 -5.34
C LEU A 69 -11.30 -2.47 -5.76
N ALA A 70 -12.61 -2.41 -5.60
CA ALA A 70 -13.50 -3.53 -5.94
C ALA A 70 -13.44 -3.85 -7.44
N HIS A 71 -13.47 -2.82 -8.27
CA HIS A 71 -13.40 -2.99 -9.72
C HIS A 71 -12.08 -3.65 -10.17
N VAL A 72 -10.95 -3.18 -9.65
CA VAL A 72 -9.64 -3.74 -9.99
C VAL A 72 -9.47 -5.16 -9.45
N TYR A 73 -9.93 -5.40 -8.22
CA TYR A 73 -9.88 -6.74 -7.62
C TYR A 73 -10.64 -7.77 -8.45
N ASP A 74 -11.86 -7.43 -8.85
CA ASP A 74 -12.69 -8.32 -9.66
C ASP A 74 -12.09 -8.58 -11.06
N SER A 75 -11.27 -7.66 -11.58
CA SER A 75 -10.62 -7.82 -12.89
C SER A 75 -9.58 -8.94 -12.92
N PHE A 76 -9.03 -9.37 -11.78
CA PHE A 76 -8.07 -10.48 -11.73
C PHE A 76 -8.72 -11.85 -11.97
N GLY A 77 -10.04 -11.95 -11.87
CA GLY A 77 -10.76 -13.21 -12.05
C GLY A 77 -10.59 -14.18 -10.88
N SER A 78 -11.02 -15.41 -11.06
CA SER A 78 -11.03 -16.44 -10.00
C SER A 78 -9.73 -17.23 -9.88
N ASP A 79 -8.85 -17.13 -10.85
CA ASP A 79 -7.67 -18.01 -10.95
C ASP A 79 -6.39 -17.41 -10.37
N HIS A 80 -6.46 -16.20 -9.81
CA HIS A 80 -5.28 -15.58 -9.21
C HIS A 80 -4.87 -16.26 -7.90
N LYS A 81 -3.58 -16.26 -7.62
CA LYS A 81 -3.01 -16.89 -6.39
C LYS A 81 -3.19 -16.04 -5.15
N GLY A 82 -3.47 -14.78 -5.32
CA GLY A 82 -3.65 -13.77 -4.29
C GLY A 82 -3.41 -12.39 -4.87
N VAL A 83 -3.70 -11.36 -4.08
CA VAL A 83 -3.53 -9.95 -4.47
C VAL A 83 -2.75 -9.22 -3.39
N ILE A 84 -1.83 -8.37 -3.81
CA ILE A 84 -1.12 -7.43 -2.94
C ILE A 84 -1.86 -6.10 -2.99
N PHE A 85 -2.29 -5.63 -1.83
CA PHE A 85 -2.88 -4.30 -1.66
C PHE A 85 -1.79 -3.33 -1.20
N ASP A 86 -1.41 -2.42 -2.07
CA ASP A 86 -0.36 -1.43 -1.85
C ASP A 86 -0.98 -0.02 -1.82
N GLY A 87 -0.84 0.66 -0.70
CA GLY A 87 -1.40 1.99 -0.50
C GLY A 87 -2.86 2.02 -0.08
N PHE A 88 -3.48 0.88 0.18
CA PHE A 88 -4.82 0.75 0.73
C PHE A 88 -4.91 -0.54 1.57
N PRO A 89 -5.54 -0.55 2.74
CA PRO A 89 -6.19 0.59 3.42
C PRO A 89 -5.18 1.56 4.05
N ARG A 90 -5.62 2.78 4.33
CA ARG A 90 -4.83 3.78 5.05
C ARG A 90 -5.52 4.28 6.32
N THR A 91 -6.77 3.90 6.53
CA THR A 91 -7.57 4.24 7.71
C THR A 91 -8.32 3.01 8.18
N THR A 92 -8.75 3.04 9.45
CA THR A 92 -9.57 1.94 10.01
C THR A 92 -10.89 1.73 9.24
N PRO A 93 -11.66 2.76 8.88
CA PRO A 93 -12.85 2.56 8.04
C PRO A 93 -12.55 1.90 6.69
N GLN A 94 -11.42 2.22 6.07
CA GLN A 94 -11.00 1.57 4.83
C GLN A 94 -10.64 0.09 5.07
N ALA A 95 -10.00 -0.23 6.18
CA ALA A 95 -9.67 -1.61 6.53
C ALA A 95 -10.93 -2.45 6.74
N GLU A 96 -11.94 -1.89 7.40
CA GLU A 96 -13.24 -2.53 7.58
C GLU A 96 -13.95 -2.75 6.25
N ALA A 97 -13.92 -1.76 5.35
CA ALA A 97 -14.48 -1.86 4.01
C ALA A 97 -13.78 -2.92 3.16
N LEU A 98 -12.45 -3.02 3.23
CA LEU A 98 -11.68 -4.05 2.56
C LEU A 98 -12.05 -5.44 3.09
N LYS A 99 -12.14 -5.59 4.40
CA LYS A 99 -12.55 -6.85 5.03
C LYS A 99 -13.92 -7.29 4.53
N LYS A 100 -14.89 -6.40 4.53
CA LYS A 100 -16.24 -6.66 4.04
C LYS A 100 -16.25 -7.06 2.56
N MET A 101 -15.55 -6.31 1.72
CA MET A 101 -15.44 -6.56 0.28
C MET A 101 -14.91 -7.96 0.00
N LEU A 102 -13.87 -8.39 0.72
CA LEU A 102 -13.29 -9.72 0.58
C LEU A 102 -14.22 -10.81 1.12
N GLN A 103 -14.88 -10.58 2.26
CA GLN A 103 -15.84 -11.54 2.83
C GLN A 103 -17.01 -11.81 1.88
N GLU A 104 -17.52 -10.79 1.20
CA GLU A 104 -18.58 -10.94 0.20
C GLU A 104 -18.17 -11.85 -0.97
N ARG A 105 -16.87 -12.02 -1.19
CA ARG A 105 -16.28 -12.87 -2.22
C ARG A 105 -15.74 -14.20 -1.68
N GLY A 106 -15.97 -14.50 -0.41
CA GLY A 106 -15.43 -15.70 0.25
C GLY A 106 -13.92 -15.65 0.50
N HIS A 107 -13.33 -14.46 0.53
CA HIS A 107 -11.91 -14.25 0.69
C HIS A 107 -11.57 -13.50 1.99
N LYS A 108 -10.29 -13.47 2.35
CA LYS A 108 -9.78 -12.75 3.53
C LYS A 108 -8.35 -12.27 3.28
N ILE A 109 -7.89 -11.36 4.14
CA ILE A 109 -6.47 -10.99 4.22
C ILE A 109 -5.71 -12.09 4.96
N ALA A 110 -4.69 -12.66 4.32
CA ALA A 110 -3.83 -13.68 4.93
C ALA A 110 -2.75 -13.07 5.83
N ALA A 111 -2.20 -11.93 5.44
CA ALA A 111 -1.20 -11.21 6.21
C ALA A 111 -1.19 -9.71 5.89
N MET A 112 -0.89 -8.90 6.90
CA MET A 112 -0.50 -7.51 6.74
C MET A 112 1.01 -7.42 7.04
N ILE A 113 1.79 -7.13 6.02
CA ILE A 113 3.25 -6.99 6.11
C ILE A 113 3.58 -5.52 6.37
N GLU A 114 4.06 -5.21 7.57
CA GLU A 114 4.49 -3.86 7.93
C GLU A 114 5.98 -3.70 7.66
N LEU A 115 6.34 -2.82 6.75
CA LEU A 115 7.73 -2.39 6.55
C LEU A 115 8.04 -1.24 7.51
N SER A 116 8.82 -1.49 8.52
CA SER A 116 9.20 -0.51 9.54
C SER A 116 10.53 0.14 9.19
N VAL A 117 10.53 1.47 9.02
CA VAL A 117 11.72 2.26 8.64
C VAL A 117 11.79 3.51 9.51
N PRO A 118 12.97 3.89 10.02
CA PRO A 118 13.14 5.15 10.76
C PRO A 118 12.76 6.36 9.90
N GLU A 119 12.19 7.38 10.53
CA GLU A 119 11.70 8.58 9.83
C GLU A 119 12.80 9.31 9.05
N GLU A 120 14.01 9.40 9.58
CA GLU A 120 15.15 10.04 8.91
C GLU A 120 15.48 9.36 7.57
N GLU A 121 15.46 8.03 7.54
CA GLU A 121 15.67 7.24 6.34
C GLU A 121 14.53 7.42 5.34
N LEU A 122 13.28 7.51 5.82
CA LEU A 122 12.11 7.77 4.99
C LEU A 122 12.21 9.13 4.28
N MET A 123 12.59 10.17 5.00
CA MET A 123 12.77 11.52 4.45
C MET A 123 13.82 11.52 3.34
N ALA A 124 14.98 10.90 3.58
CA ALA A 124 16.05 10.82 2.61
C ALA A 124 15.62 10.09 1.33
N ARG A 125 14.92 8.96 1.48
CA ARG A 125 14.42 8.17 0.34
C ARG A 125 13.41 8.95 -0.50
N LEU A 126 12.47 9.64 0.14
CA LEU A 126 11.43 10.40 -0.56
C LEU A 126 11.96 11.60 -1.30
N ILE A 127 12.88 12.35 -0.72
CA ILE A 127 13.52 13.49 -1.37
C ILE A 127 14.32 13.03 -2.59
N ASN A 128 15.09 11.96 -2.47
CA ASN A 128 15.83 11.39 -3.59
C ASN A 128 14.88 10.91 -4.71
N ARG A 129 13.79 10.22 -4.35
CA ARG A 129 12.79 9.78 -5.33
C ARG A 129 12.16 10.95 -6.07
N GLY A 130 11.88 12.04 -5.39
CA GLY A 130 11.35 13.25 -6.02
C GLY A 130 12.30 13.85 -7.04
N LYS A 131 13.59 13.84 -6.78
CA LYS A 131 14.62 14.31 -7.71
C LYS A 131 14.75 13.43 -8.96
N GLU A 132 14.58 12.11 -8.78
CA GLU A 132 14.72 11.14 -9.88
C GLU A 132 13.45 10.97 -10.70
N SER A 133 12.29 10.89 -10.06
CA SER A 133 11.01 10.54 -10.69
C SER A 133 10.14 11.73 -11.06
N GLY A 134 10.41 12.93 -10.52
CA GLY A 134 9.60 14.12 -10.73
C GLY A 134 8.19 14.04 -10.14
N ARG A 135 7.94 13.18 -9.16
CA ARG A 135 6.64 13.09 -8.48
C ARG A 135 6.33 14.40 -7.75
N SER A 136 5.13 14.95 -7.95
CA SER A 136 4.69 16.20 -7.33
C SER A 136 4.52 16.10 -5.80
N ASP A 137 4.29 14.88 -5.29
CA ASP A 137 4.08 14.59 -3.86
C ASP A 137 5.38 14.25 -3.09
N ASP A 138 6.55 14.34 -3.75
CA ASP A 138 7.84 14.02 -3.14
C ASP A 138 8.72 15.26 -2.87
N ASN A 139 8.13 16.44 -2.77
CA ASN A 139 8.81 17.64 -2.25
C ASN A 139 8.81 17.65 -0.72
N GLU A 140 9.74 18.40 -0.08
CA GLU A 140 9.93 18.38 1.37
C GLU A 140 8.65 18.72 2.15
N GLU A 141 7.91 19.73 1.72
CA GLU A 141 6.68 20.16 2.40
C GLU A 141 5.60 19.07 2.32
N THR A 142 5.36 18.52 1.14
CA THR A 142 4.35 17.46 0.94
C THR A 142 4.77 16.16 1.63
N VAL A 143 6.05 15.83 1.65
CA VAL A 143 6.59 14.67 2.38
C VAL A 143 6.28 14.78 3.87
N LYS A 144 6.51 15.95 4.48
CA LYS A 144 6.17 16.18 5.89
C LYS A 144 4.68 16.00 6.16
N LYS A 145 3.82 16.51 5.28
CA LYS A 145 2.37 16.33 5.40
C LYS A 145 1.97 14.85 5.31
N ARG A 146 2.54 14.11 4.37
CA ARG A 146 2.28 12.69 4.19
C ARG A 146 2.70 11.86 5.40
N LEU A 147 3.86 12.15 5.98
CA LEU A 147 4.33 11.48 7.20
C LEU A 147 3.42 11.80 8.39
N ASN A 148 2.96 13.05 8.51
CA ASN A 148 2.02 13.42 9.56
C ASN A 148 0.66 12.68 9.40
N VAL A 149 0.12 12.60 8.20
CA VAL A 149 -1.09 11.83 7.90
C VAL A 149 -0.89 10.36 8.25
N TYR A 150 0.25 9.78 7.88
CA TYR A 150 0.58 8.41 8.23
C TYR A 150 0.56 8.18 9.74
N HIS A 151 1.24 9.02 10.52
CA HIS A 151 1.33 8.86 11.98
C HIS A 151 -0.01 9.05 12.68
N THR A 152 -0.85 9.96 12.20
CA THR A 152 -2.11 10.30 12.86
C THR A 152 -3.28 9.45 12.42
N GLN A 153 -3.36 9.08 11.15
CA GLN A 153 -4.52 8.41 10.55
C GLN A 153 -4.26 6.97 10.13
N THR A 154 -3.04 6.66 9.72
CA THR A 154 -2.70 5.36 9.12
C THR A 154 -2.01 4.41 10.09
N ALA A 155 -1.09 4.89 10.92
CA ALA A 155 -0.40 4.03 11.89
C ALA A 155 -1.33 3.27 12.86
N PRO A 156 -2.51 3.79 13.24
CA PRO A 156 -3.47 3.03 14.05
C PRO A 156 -3.94 1.71 13.43
N LEU A 157 -3.79 1.53 12.11
CA LEU A 157 -4.09 0.28 11.43
C LEU A 157 -3.21 -0.88 11.89
N ILE A 158 -2.02 -0.62 12.37
CA ILE A 158 -1.13 -1.65 12.92
C ILE A 158 -1.85 -2.38 14.05
N ASP A 159 -2.44 -1.66 14.99
CA ASP A 159 -3.19 -2.25 16.10
C ASP A 159 -4.46 -2.97 15.63
N TRP A 160 -5.14 -2.41 14.64
CA TRP A 160 -6.33 -3.03 14.05
C TRP A 160 -5.99 -4.41 13.46
N TYR A 161 -4.92 -4.53 12.68
CA TYR A 161 -4.48 -5.80 12.10
C TYR A 161 -3.86 -6.76 13.13
N LYS A 162 -3.25 -6.24 14.21
CA LYS A 162 -2.84 -7.08 15.35
C LYS A 162 -4.04 -7.77 15.99
N LYS A 163 -5.15 -7.06 16.17
CA LYS A 163 -6.42 -7.64 16.68
C LYS A 163 -6.99 -8.67 15.72
N GLU A 164 -6.82 -8.51 14.42
CA GLU A 164 -7.23 -9.48 13.42
C GLU A 164 -6.29 -10.71 13.35
N GLY A 165 -5.15 -10.66 14.01
CA GLY A 165 -4.20 -11.78 14.08
C GLY A 165 -3.36 -11.98 12.82
N VAL A 166 -3.27 -10.99 11.95
CA VAL A 166 -2.57 -11.10 10.65
C VAL A 166 -1.40 -10.14 10.49
N HIS A 167 -1.02 -9.42 11.54
CA HIS A 167 0.10 -8.46 11.50
C HIS A 167 1.45 -9.18 11.52
N HIS A 168 2.33 -8.82 10.58
CA HIS A 168 3.72 -9.27 10.49
C HIS A 168 4.64 -8.06 10.37
N HIS A 169 5.54 -7.90 11.35
CA HIS A 169 6.53 -6.82 11.35
C HIS A 169 7.76 -7.24 10.56
N VAL A 170 8.19 -6.40 9.62
CA VAL A 170 9.41 -6.59 8.84
C VAL A 170 10.26 -5.32 8.91
N GLU A 171 11.51 -5.44 9.34
CA GLU A 171 12.44 -4.33 9.35
C GLU A 171 12.82 -3.95 7.90
N GLY A 172 12.57 -2.70 7.54
CA GLY A 172 12.77 -2.15 6.19
C GLY A 172 14.14 -1.52 5.97
N LEU A 173 15.16 -1.92 6.74
CA LEU A 173 16.55 -1.48 6.61
C LEU A 173 17.42 -2.56 6.00
N GLY A 174 18.44 -2.15 5.27
CA GLY A 174 19.35 -3.02 4.55
C GLY A 174 19.15 -2.94 3.04
N THR A 175 19.66 -3.92 2.31
CA THR A 175 19.47 -3.98 0.86
C THR A 175 18.04 -4.40 0.52
N VAL A 176 17.62 -4.13 -0.71
CA VAL A 176 16.33 -4.57 -1.24
C VAL A 176 16.18 -6.09 -1.09
N ASP A 177 17.23 -6.85 -1.37
CA ASP A 177 17.22 -8.31 -1.27
C ASP A 177 17.16 -8.81 0.17
N ASP A 178 17.83 -8.12 1.12
CA ASP A 178 17.74 -8.44 2.55
C ASP A 178 16.30 -8.30 3.07
N ILE A 179 15.66 -7.21 2.71
CA ILE A 179 14.27 -6.92 3.09
C ILE A 179 13.34 -7.95 2.46
N PHE A 180 13.54 -8.26 1.19
CA PHE A 180 12.74 -9.26 0.48
C PHE A 180 12.86 -10.66 1.11
N ALA A 181 14.06 -11.06 1.52
CA ALA A 181 14.26 -12.35 2.22
C ALA A 181 13.45 -12.43 3.52
N ARG A 182 13.36 -11.31 4.26
CA ARG A 182 12.53 -11.25 5.48
C ARG A 182 11.04 -11.38 5.15
N ILE A 183 10.57 -10.75 4.08
CA ILE A 183 9.19 -10.85 3.63
C ILE A 183 8.86 -12.29 3.20
N VAL A 184 9.72 -12.92 2.40
CA VAL A 184 9.56 -14.31 1.96
C VAL A 184 9.43 -15.25 3.15
N ASN A 185 10.26 -15.07 4.17
CA ASN A 185 10.19 -15.89 5.39
C ASN A 185 8.82 -15.78 6.06
N GLU A 186 8.23 -14.59 6.13
CA GLU A 186 6.89 -14.39 6.70
C GLU A 186 5.79 -15.01 5.83
N ILE A 187 5.84 -14.82 4.50
CA ILE A 187 4.82 -15.36 3.59
C ILE A 187 4.85 -16.89 3.55
N ASP A 188 6.03 -17.50 3.53
CA ASP A 188 6.16 -18.95 3.41
C ASP A 188 5.67 -19.69 4.68
N GLN A 189 5.53 -18.99 5.79
CA GLN A 189 4.95 -19.52 7.03
C GLN A 189 3.41 -19.46 7.07
N LEU A 190 2.78 -18.76 6.14
CA LEU A 190 1.32 -18.64 6.11
C LEU A 190 0.67 -19.95 5.69
N SER A 191 -0.39 -20.34 6.40
CA SER A 191 -1.23 -21.47 6.01
C SER A 191 -1.96 -21.18 4.70
N GLU A 192 -2.23 -22.22 3.91
CA GLU A 192 -3.06 -22.13 2.71
C GLU A 192 -4.54 -21.82 3.04
#